data_fe16c85224305b134291a5ea3eedc4c3
#
_entry.id   fe16c85224305b134291a5ea3eedc4c3
#
_cell.length_a   1.000
_cell.length_b   1.000
_cell.length_c   1.000
_cell.angle_alpha   90.00
_cell.angle_beta   90.00
_cell.angle_gamma   90.00
#
_symmetry.space_group_name_H-M   'P 1'
#
loop_
_entity.id
_entity.type
_entity.pdbx_description
1 polymer ?
#
loop_
_entity_poly.entity_id
_entity_poly.type
_entity_poly.pdbx_seq_one_letter_code
_entity_poly.pdbx_strand_id
1 'polypeptide(L)' 'MTLELRDYITRRKRELNALILAHFYQLPEIQDIADFVGDSLQLARQAAETEADVIVFCGVSFMAESAKILSPDK' A
#
# COMPACT_ATOMS: atom_id res chain seq x y z
N MET A 1 13.05 -1.64 8.55
CA MET A 1 12.60 -2.87 7.85
C MET A 1 13.81 -3.64 7.35
N THR A 2 13.83 -4.94 7.56
CA THR A 2 14.94 -5.76 7.07
C THR A 2 14.80 -6.01 5.57
N LEU A 3 15.93 -6.34 4.93
CA LEU A 3 15.90 -6.71 3.52
C LEU A 3 15.06 -7.97 3.29
N GLU A 4 15.11 -8.90 4.23
CA GLU A 4 14.33 -10.13 4.15
C GLU A 4 12.83 -9.84 4.15
N LEU A 5 12.39 -8.92 4.99
CA LEU A 5 10.99 -8.52 5.04
C LEU A 5 10.56 -7.81 3.76
N ARG A 6 11.42 -6.92 3.24
CA ARG A 6 11.16 -6.25 1.97
C ARG A 6 10.99 -7.24 0.83
N ASP A 7 11.89 -8.21 0.76
CA ASP A 7 11.84 -9.23 -0.28
C ASP A 7 10.57 -10.06 -0.16
N TYR A 8 10.19 -10.39 1.07
CA TYR A 8 8.96 -11.14 1.32
C TYR A 8 7.74 -10.36 0.84
N ILE A 9 7.66 -9.08 1.21
CA ILE A 9 6.53 -8.23 0.82
C ILE A 9 6.46 -8.08 -0.70
N THR A 10 7.61 -7.86 -1.34
CA THR A 10 7.65 -7.72 -2.80
C THR A 10 7.17 -8.98 -3.49
N ARG A 11 7.57 -10.14 -3.01
CA ARG A 11 7.15 -11.40 -3.58
C ARG A 11 5.66 -11.66 -3.38
N ARG A 12 5.16 -11.43 -2.17
CA ARG A 12 3.74 -11.61 -1.87
C ARG A 12 2.87 -10.66 -2.68
N LYS A 13 3.35 -9.44 -2.86
CA LYS A 13 2.65 -8.45 -3.68
C LYS A 13 2.43 -8.97 -5.09
N ARG A 14 3.44 -9.58 -5.68
CA ARG A 14 3.33 -10.15 -7.02
C ARG A 14 2.39 -11.35 -7.05
N GLU A 15 2.51 -12.23 -6.06
CA GLU A 15 1.67 -13.43 -5.99
C GLU A 15 0.19 -13.08 -5.87
N LEU A 16 -0.11 -12.01 -5.15
CA LEU A 16 -1.49 -11.59 -4.92
C LEU A 16 -2.00 -10.60 -5.95
N ASN A 17 -1.16 -10.18 -6.87
CA ASN A 17 -1.45 -9.06 -7.78
C ASN A 17 -1.96 -7.86 -6.97
N ALA A 18 -1.16 -7.46 -5.99
CA ALA A 18 -1.53 -6.42 -5.03
C ALA A 18 -0.87 -5.09 -5.37
N LEU A 19 -1.59 -4.02 -5.07
CA LEU A 19 -1.10 -2.66 -5.17
C LEU A 19 -0.96 -2.09 -3.77
N ILE A 20 0.20 -1.53 -3.45
CA ILE A 20 0.45 -0.92 -2.15
C ILE A 20 0.42 0.59 -2.29
N LEU A 21 -0.50 1.22 -1.58
CA LEU A 21 -0.65 2.67 -1.56
C LEU A 21 -0.31 3.19 -0.18
N ALA A 22 0.57 4.18 -0.09
CA ALA A 22 0.98 4.74 1.19
C ALA A 22 0.77 6.24 1.21
N HIS A 23 0.19 6.72 2.31
CA HIS A 23 0.08 8.15 2.54
C HIS A 23 1.50 8.72 2.76
N PHE A 24 1.76 9.92 2.28
CA PHE A 24 3.10 10.49 2.37
C PHE A 24 3.55 10.80 3.80
N TYR A 25 2.65 10.70 4.78
CA TYR A 25 3.01 10.82 6.20
C TYR A 25 3.48 9.49 6.80
N GLN A 26 3.45 8.41 6.03
CA GLN A 26 3.95 7.13 6.52
C GLN A 26 5.46 7.14 6.66
N LEU A 27 5.98 6.19 7.44
CA LEU A 27 7.43 6.04 7.62
C LEU A 27 8.11 5.82 6.28
N PRO A 28 9.35 6.32 6.11
CA PRO A 28 10.09 6.13 4.86
C PRO A 28 10.18 4.67 4.42
N GLU A 29 10.29 3.76 5.37
CA GLU A 29 10.37 2.33 5.08
C GLU A 29 9.10 1.81 4.42
N ILE A 30 7.95 2.32 4.84
CA ILE A 30 6.67 1.97 4.24
C ILE A 30 6.57 2.59 2.84
N GLN A 31 7.02 3.84 2.70
CA GLN A 31 7.02 4.50 1.40
C GLN A 31 7.88 3.75 0.37
N ASP A 32 8.98 3.16 0.83
CA ASP A 32 9.89 2.43 -0.05
C ASP A 32 9.25 1.20 -0.69
N ILE A 33 8.30 0.57 -0.03
CA ILE A 33 7.64 -0.61 -0.57
C ILE A 33 6.33 -0.28 -1.29
N ALA A 34 5.88 0.96 -1.22
CA ALA A 34 4.63 1.37 -1.84
C ALA A 34 4.77 1.56 -3.34
N ASP A 35 3.73 1.24 -4.07
CA ASP A 35 3.67 1.52 -5.50
C ASP A 35 3.39 3.00 -5.76
N PHE A 36 2.60 3.61 -4.88
CA PHE A 36 2.31 5.04 -4.94
C PHE A 36 2.35 5.63 -3.55
N VAL A 37 2.86 6.85 -3.48
CA VAL A 37 2.89 7.65 -2.25
C VAL A 37 2.20 8.98 -2.56
N GLY A 38 1.25 9.37 -1.74
CA GLY A 38 0.55 10.61 -1.98
C GLY A 38 -0.44 10.95 -0.87
N ASP A 39 -1.27 11.94 -1.13
CA ASP A 39 -2.35 12.28 -0.20
C ASP A 39 -3.56 11.37 -0.41
N SER A 40 -4.57 11.54 0.44
CA SER A 40 -5.75 10.68 0.42
C SER A 40 -6.49 10.70 -0.92
N LEU A 41 -6.55 11.86 -1.56
CA LEU A 41 -7.24 11.98 -2.84
C LEU A 41 -6.49 11.28 -3.95
N GLN A 42 -5.15 11.46 -3.97
CA GLN A 42 -4.30 10.82 -4.96
C GLN A 42 -4.39 9.29 -4.84
N LEU A 43 -4.36 8.80 -3.61
CA LEU A 43 -4.44 7.36 -3.36
C LEU A 43 -5.81 6.80 -3.74
N ALA A 44 -6.87 7.56 -3.48
CA ALA A 44 -8.22 7.14 -3.86
C ALA A 44 -8.35 7.02 -5.38
N ARG A 45 -7.73 7.92 -6.12
CA ARG A 45 -7.73 7.85 -7.57
C ARG A 45 -7.00 6.61 -8.08
N GLN A 46 -5.84 6.33 -7.48
CA GLN A 46 -5.09 5.14 -7.86
C GLN A 46 -5.87 3.87 -7.58
N ALA A 47 -6.55 3.83 -6.44
CA ALA A 47 -7.38 2.68 -6.08
C ALA A 47 -8.52 2.48 -7.07
N ALA A 48 -9.10 3.57 -7.57
CA ALA A 48 -10.21 3.50 -8.51
C ALA A 48 -9.75 3.06 -9.91
N GLU A 49 -8.51 3.35 -10.27
CA GLU A 49 -8.01 3.10 -11.62
C GLU A 49 -7.23 1.80 -11.76
N THR A 50 -6.87 1.17 -10.65
CA THR A 50 -6.02 -0.02 -10.69
C THR A 50 -6.76 -1.25 -11.16
N GLU A 51 -6.01 -2.16 -11.79
CA GLU A 51 -6.50 -3.50 -12.13
C GLU A 51 -6.01 -4.55 -11.15
N ALA A 52 -5.37 -4.13 -10.07
CA ALA A 52 -4.89 -5.06 -9.06
C ALA A 52 -6.06 -5.79 -8.40
N ASP A 53 -5.80 -7.03 -8.01
CA ASP A 53 -6.82 -7.84 -7.32
C ASP A 53 -6.95 -7.48 -5.85
N VAL A 54 -5.88 -6.95 -5.28
CA VAL A 54 -5.82 -6.59 -3.85
C VAL A 54 -5.20 -5.21 -3.72
N ILE A 55 -5.77 -4.38 -2.88
CA ILE A 55 -5.20 -3.07 -2.56
C ILE A 55 -4.84 -3.06 -1.07
N VAL A 56 -3.58 -2.74 -0.78
CA VAL A 56 -3.11 -2.53 0.59
C VAL A 56 -2.97 -1.03 0.77
N PHE A 57 -3.77 -0.47 1.63
CA PHE A 57 -3.79 0.97 1.88
C PHE A 57 -3.12 1.25 3.23
N CYS A 58 -1.98 1.93 3.20
CA CYS A 58 -1.27 2.34 4.41
C CYS A 58 -1.63 3.78 4.70
N GLY A 59 -2.64 3.95 5.54
CA GLY A 59 -3.20 5.25 5.84
C GLY A 59 -2.48 6.00 6.93
N VAL A 60 -3.06 7.13 7.32
CA VAL A 60 -2.57 7.94 8.42
C VAL A 60 -3.39 7.62 9.65
N SER A 61 -2.72 7.52 10.79
CA SER A 61 -3.39 7.35 12.07
C SER A 61 -2.71 8.23 13.10
N PHE A 62 -3.52 8.84 13.93
CA PHE A 62 -2.98 9.66 15.02
C PHE A 62 -2.55 8.85 16.22
N MET A 63 -3.01 7.63 16.34
CA MET A 63 -2.75 6.80 17.51
C MET A 63 -1.94 5.58 17.18
N ALA A 64 -2.17 5.00 16.04
CA ALA A 64 -1.45 3.83 15.57
C ALA A 64 -1.57 3.79 14.06
N GLU A 65 -0.54 3.30 13.42
CA GLU A 65 -0.59 3.13 11.98
C GLU A 65 -1.57 2.02 11.63
N SER A 66 -2.29 2.21 10.56
CA SER A 66 -3.23 1.22 10.11
C SER A 66 -3.03 0.92 8.63
N ALA A 67 -3.24 -0.31 8.29
CA ALA A 67 -3.26 -0.75 6.91
C ALA A 67 -4.57 -1.49 6.67
N LYS A 68 -5.15 -1.25 5.52
CA LYS A 68 -6.38 -1.92 5.11
C LYS A 68 -6.14 -2.66 3.82
N ILE A 69 -6.69 -3.85 3.73
CA ILE A 69 -6.64 -4.66 2.53
C ILE A 69 -8.03 -4.65 1.93
N LEU A 70 -8.12 -4.20 0.68
CA LEU A 70 -9.39 -4.08 -0.02
C LEU A 70 -9.37 -4.95 -1.27
N SER A 71 -10.52 -5.48 -1.61
CA SER A 71 -10.70 -6.20 -2.86
C SER A 71 -11.37 -5.26 -3.86
N PRO A 72 -10.66 -4.83 -4.92
CA PRO A 72 -11.24 -3.86 -5.87
C PRO A 72 -12.46 -4.37 -6.62
N ASP A 73 -12.65 -5.65 -6.66
CA ASP A 73 -13.79 -6.27 -7.33
C ASP A 73 -15.10 -6.11 -6.58
N LYS A 74 -15.06 -5.57 -5.40
CA LYS A 74 -16.25 -5.41 -4.57
C LYS A 74 -16.88 -4.03 -4.67
#